data_925e25be0cf1e7e1a2770890dce6355e
#
_entry.id   925e25be0cf1e7e1a2770890dce6355e
#
_cell.length_a   1.000
_cell.length_b   1.000
_cell.length_c   1.000
_cell.angle_alpha   90.00
_cell.angle_beta   90.00
_cell.angle_gamma   90.00
#
_symmetry.space_group_name_H-M   'P 1'
#
loop_
_entity.id
_entity.type
_entity.pdbx_description
1 polymer ?
#
loop_
_entity_poly.entity_id
_entity_poly.type
_entity_poly.pdbx_seq_one_letter_code
_entity_poly.pdbx_strand_id
1 'polypeptide(L)'
;MTHKEFEEFVDGLSDLDRFNLCMLMVDENMLIKRNEIWNANYKKLAETKEWQDNMKERDSLLGLGINLTVEQAVRLEELDEWIDDVMTPEYFDLLVKTFNERKKN
;
A
#
# COMPACT_ATOMS: atom_id res chain seq x y z
N MET A 1 8.47 4.91 -3.51
CA MET A 1 7.71 4.33 -4.66
C MET A 1 6.23 4.38 -4.34
N THR A 2 5.42 4.86 -5.27
CA THR A 2 3.97 4.87 -5.12
C THR A 2 3.38 3.49 -5.39
N HIS A 3 2.13 3.29 -4.99
CA HIS A 3 1.35 2.08 -5.28
C HIS A 3 1.30 1.82 -6.80
N LYS A 4 1.07 2.87 -7.59
CA LYS A 4 1.03 2.77 -9.05
C LYS A 4 2.36 2.33 -9.64
N GLU A 5 3.47 2.89 -9.18
CA GLU A 5 4.80 2.50 -9.63
C GLU A 5 5.10 1.04 -9.27
N PHE A 6 4.67 0.60 -8.08
CA PHE A 6 4.81 -0.79 -7.66
C PHE A 6 3.98 -1.73 -8.54
N GLU A 7 2.74 -1.37 -8.87
CA GLU A 7 1.90 -2.15 -9.80
C GLU A 7 2.55 -2.29 -11.17
N GLU A 8 3.11 -1.21 -11.70
CA GLU A 8 3.83 -1.22 -12.99
C GLU A 8 5.03 -2.17 -12.94
N PHE A 9 5.76 -2.17 -11.81
CA PHE A 9 6.86 -3.11 -11.60
C PHE A 9 6.36 -4.56 -11.62
N VAL A 10 5.29 -4.85 -10.89
CA VAL A 10 4.69 -6.20 -10.82
C VAL A 10 4.19 -6.67 -12.18
N ASP A 11 3.57 -5.79 -12.95
CA ASP A 11 3.03 -6.11 -14.27
C ASP A 11 4.13 -6.53 -15.25
N GLY A 12 5.34 -6.05 -15.08
CA GLY A 12 6.50 -6.41 -15.90
C GLY A 12 7.15 -7.74 -15.54
N LEU A 13 6.72 -8.40 -14.46
CA LEU A 13 7.33 -9.65 -13.99
C LEU A 13 6.71 -10.89 -14.63
N SER A 14 7.51 -11.96 -14.73
CA SER A 14 7.00 -13.28 -15.09
C SER A 14 6.08 -13.82 -13.98
N ASP A 15 5.30 -14.86 -14.30
CA ASP A 15 4.40 -15.48 -13.31
C ASP A 15 5.17 -16.03 -12.11
N LEU A 16 6.34 -16.64 -12.34
CA LEU A 16 7.18 -17.14 -11.27
C LEU A 16 7.70 -16.02 -10.38
N ASP A 17 8.16 -14.92 -10.98
CA ASP A 17 8.67 -13.77 -10.25
C ASP A 17 7.57 -13.08 -9.43
N ARG A 18 6.34 -13.00 -9.98
CA ARG A 18 5.18 -12.50 -9.23
C ARG A 18 4.88 -13.37 -8.01
N PHE A 19 4.91 -14.68 -8.19
CA PHE A 19 4.72 -15.61 -7.07
C PHE A 19 5.78 -15.39 -5.99
N ASN A 20 7.05 -15.30 -6.36
CA ASN A 20 8.14 -15.08 -5.44
C ASN A 20 8.02 -13.74 -4.71
N LEU A 21 7.59 -12.69 -5.42
CA LEU A 21 7.33 -11.39 -4.81
C LEU A 21 6.17 -11.47 -3.81
N CYS A 22 5.08 -12.17 -4.14
CA CYS A 22 3.96 -12.39 -3.23
C CYS A 22 4.39 -13.12 -1.96
N MET A 23 5.27 -14.12 -2.09
CA MET A 23 5.81 -14.83 -0.93
C MET A 23 6.66 -13.91 -0.05
N LEU A 24 7.41 -12.99 -0.66
CA LEU A 24 8.16 -11.98 0.08
C LEU A 24 7.24 -11.03 0.84
N MET A 25 6.11 -10.65 0.25
CA MET A 25 5.13 -9.75 0.88
C MET A 25 4.47 -10.33 2.12
N VAL A 26 4.41 -11.66 2.25
CA VAL A 26 3.86 -12.34 3.43
C VAL A 26 4.95 -12.82 4.39
N ASP A 27 6.22 -12.55 4.09
CA ASP A 27 7.33 -12.87 4.97
C ASP A 27 7.22 -12.08 6.27
N GLU A 28 7.39 -12.77 7.40
CA GLU A 28 7.22 -12.17 8.73
C GLU A 28 8.14 -10.96 8.95
N ASN A 29 9.40 -11.07 8.54
CA ASN A 29 10.36 -9.97 8.70
C ASN A 29 9.96 -8.75 7.86
N MET A 30 9.43 -8.97 6.67
CA MET A 30 8.96 -7.89 5.80
C MET A 30 7.72 -7.22 6.39
N LEU A 31 6.81 -7.98 6.98
CA LEU A 31 5.62 -7.43 7.66
C LEU A 31 5.99 -6.60 8.89
N ILE A 32 6.98 -7.04 9.66
CA ILE A 32 7.50 -6.27 10.78
C ILE A 32 8.05 -4.92 10.30
N LYS A 33 8.85 -4.91 9.24
CA LYS A 33 9.40 -3.69 8.64
C LYS A 33 8.30 -2.77 8.11
N ARG A 34 7.26 -3.34 7.50
CA ARG A 34 6.10 -2.56 7.04
C ARG A 34 5.42 -1.85 8.22
N ASN A 35 5.23 -2.54 9.32
CA ASN A 35 4.62 -1.95 10.52
C ASN A 35 5.48 -0.84 11.12
N GLU A 36 6.79 -1.01 11.13
CA GLU A 36 7.71 0.03 11.59
C GLU A 36 7.62 1.29 10.72
N ILE A 37 7.59 1.12 9.40
CA ILE A 37 7.43 2.22 8.45
C ILE A 37 6.07 2.91 8.67
N TRP A 38 4.99 2.13 8.77
CA TRP A 38 3.66 2.65 9.03
C TRP A 38 3.62 3.51 10.30
N ASN A 39 4.14 2.99 11.40
CA ASN A 39 4.13 3.68 12.68
C ASN A 39 4.93 5.00 12.63
N ALA A 40 6.07 4.99 11.97
CA ALA A 40 6.89 6.19 11.82
C ALA A 40 6.17 7.27 11.00
N ASN A 41 5.53 6.89 9.89
CA ASN A 41 4.79 7.82 9.04
C ASN A 41 3.49 8.28 9.70
N TYR A 42 2.80 7.40 10.41
CA TYR A 42 1.58 7.74 11.13
C TYR A 42 1.80 8.86 12.15
N LYS A 43 2.89 8.81 12.90
CA LYS A 43 3.23 9.86 13.87
C LYS A 43 3.37 11.25 13.22
N LYS A 44 3.81 11.29 11.97
CA LYS A 44 3.98 12.55 11.22
C LYS A 44 2.68 13.05 10.60
N LEU A 45 1.79 12.14 10.19
CA LEU A 45 0.65 12.45 9.32
C LEU A 45 -0.69 12.46 10.03
N ALA A 46 -0.83 11.77 11.17
CA ALA A 46 -2.13 11.58 11.84
C ALA A 46 -2.82 12.88 12.25
N GLU A 47 -2.05 13.93 12.54
CA GLU A 47 -2.59 15.24 12.96
C GLU A 47 -2.79 16.21 11.78
N THR A 48 -2.37 15.83 10.57
CA THR A 48 -2.56 16.69 9.40
C THR A 48 -4.05 16.74 9.02
N LYS A 49 -4.47 17.89 8.49
CA LYS A 49 -5.84 18.06 8.04
C LYS A 49 -6.17 17.11 6.90
N GLU A 50 -5.25 16.93 5.96
CA GLU A 50 -5.43 16.02 4.82
C GLU A 50 -5.71 14.60 5.28
N TRP A 51 -4.91 14.07 6.22
CA TRP A 51 -5.13 12.75 6.78
C TRP A 51 -6.50 12.62 7.43
N GLN A 52 -6.84 13.57 8.30
CA GLN A 52 -8.11 13.55 9.04
C GLN A 52 -9.32 13.64 8.11
N ASP A 53 -9.27 14.52 7.11
CA ASP A 53 -10.37 14.70 6.14
C ASP A 53 -10.54 13.44 5.27
N ASN A 54 -9.45 12.87 4.79
CA ASN A 54 -9.51 11.65 3.96
C ASN A 54 -9.96 10.43 4.75
N MET A 55 -9.54 10.29 6.00
CA MET A 55 -10.00 9.18 6.85
C MET A 55 -11.48 9.32 7.19
N LYS A 56 -11.97 10.53 7.39
CA LYS A 56 -13.39 10.81 7.64
C LYS A 56 -14.24 10.44 6.42
N GLU A 57 -13.79 10.82 5.23
CA GLU A 57 -14.44 10.45 3.97
C GLU A 57 -14.46 8.93 3.81
N ARG A 58 -13.33 8.26 4.04
CA ARG A 58 -13.22 6.81 3.96
C ARG A 58 -14.19 6.11 4.90
N ASP A 59 -14.26 6.55 6.15
CA ASP A 59 -15.17 5.96 7.14
C ASP A 59 -16.64 6.14 6.72
N SER A 60 -16.99 7.29 6.16
CA SER A 60 -18.33 7.55 5.65
C SER A 60 -18.68 6.62 4.49
N LEU A 61 -17.76 6.39 3.57
CA LEU A 61 -17.97 5.46 2.44
C LEU A 61 -18.10 4.01 2.91
N LEU A 62 -17.25 3.59 3.85
CA LEU A 62 -17.35 2.24 4.43
C LEU A 62 -18.68 2.01 5.13
N GLY A 63 -19.26 3.03 5.75
CA GLY A 63 -20.55 2.95 6.40
C GLY A 63 -21.72 2.70 5.46
N LEU A 64 -21.57 2.95 4.15
CA LEU A 64 -22.61 2.69 3.16
C LEU A 64 -22.74 1.21 2.81
N GLY A 65 -21.72 0.40 3.01
CA GLY A 65 -21.72 -1.04 2.74
C GLY A 65 -22.17 -1.37 1.32
N ILE A 66 -23.22 -2.19 1.19
CA ILE A 66 -23.75 -2.60 -0.11
C ILE A 66 -24.44 -1.48 -0.89
N ASN A 67 -24.69 -0.33 -0.27
CA ASN A 67 -25.34 0.81 -0.89
C ASN A 67 -24.35 1.75 -1.62
N LEU A 68 -23.07 1.38 -1.69
CA LEU A 68 -22.08 2.14 -2.46
C LEU A 68 -22.47 2.20 -3.94
N THR A 69 -22.42 3.39 -4.52
CA THR A 69 -22.45 3.53 -5.98
C THR A 69 -21.10 3.14 -6.56
N VAL A 70 -21.04 2.93 -7.88
CA VAL A 70 -19.78 2.64 -8.58
C VAL A 70 -18.78 3.77 -8.35
N GLU A 71 -19.22 5.03 -8.46
CA GLU A 71 -18.37 6.19 -8.25
C GLU A 71 -17.81 6.26 -6.83
N GLN A 72 -18.63 5.94 -5.83
CA GLN A 72 -18.21 5.89 -4.43
C GLN A 72 -17.23 4.74 -4.18
N ALA A 73 -17.43 3.58 -4.81
CA ALA A 73 -16.52 2.46 -4.71
C ALA A 73 -15.13 2.81 -5.31
N VAL A 74 -15.12 3.49 -6.46
CA VAL A 74 -13.88 3.98 -7.08
C VAL A 74 -13.17 4.96 -6.14
N ARG A 75 -13.91 5.89 -5.52
CA ARG A 75 -13.34 6.85 -4.58
C ARG A 75 -12.73 6.15 -3.36
N LEU A 76 -13.40 5.12 -2.85
CA LEU A 76 -12.89 4.34 -1.72
C LEU A 76 -11.56 3.66 -2.08
N GLU A 77 -11.46 3.09 -3.28
CA GLU A 77 -10.23 2.49 -3.78
C GLU A 77 -9.11 3.53 -3.90
N GLU A 78 -9.40 4.72 -4.43
CA GLU A 78 -8.44 5.82 -4.51
C GLU A 78 -7.92 6.23 -3.13
N LEU A 79 -8.79 6.27 -2.12
CA LEU A 79 -8.40 6.60 -0.75
C LEU A 79 -7.50 5.50 -0.14
N ASP A 80 -7.79 4.23 -0.41
CA ASP A 80 -6.97 3.12 0.05
C ASP A 80 -5.57 3.15 -0.60
N GLU A 81 -5.49 3.45 -1.89
CA GLU A 81 -4.21 3.62 -2.59
C GLU A 81 -3.43 4.83 -2.03
N TRP A 82 -4.13 5.93 -1.77
CA TRP A 82 -3.50 7.11 -1.16
C TRP A 82 -2.92 6.80 0.22
N ILE A 83 -3.61 6.00 1.03
CA ILE A 83 -3.09 5.58 2.34
C ILE A 83 -1.77 4.83 2.17
N ASP A 84 -1.69 3.89 1.25
CA ASP A 84 -0.46 3.17 0.97
C ASP A 84 0.66 4.10 0.49
N ASP A 85 0.32 5.06 -0.37
CA ASP A 85 1.29 6.01 -0.92
C ASP A 85 1.92 6.91 0.13
N VAL A 86 1.17 7.30 1.16
CA VAL A 86 1.67 8.20 2.21
C VAL A 86 2.20 7.45 3.43
N MET A 87 1.68 6.26 3.72
CA MET A 87 2.05 5.52 4.92
C MET A 87 3.17 4.52 4.71
N THR A 88 3.25 3.89 3.53
CA THR A 88 4.21 2.82 3.29
C THR A 88 4.95 2.93 1.95
N PRO A 89 5.31 4.13 1.45
CA PRO A 89 6.04 4.21 0.18
C PRO A 89 7.43 3.57 0.28
N GLU A 90 8.09 3.67 1.40
CA GLU A 90 9.41 3.07 1.64
C GLU A 90 9.35 1.53 1.67
N TYR A 91 8.20 0.98 2.03
CA TYR A 91 7.98 -0.46 2.00
C TYR A 91 8.01 -1.02 0.58
N PHE A 92 7.38 -0.32 -0.37
CA PHE A 92 7.44 -0.72 -1.77
C PHE A 92 8.87 -0.72 -2.30
N ASP A 93 9.65 0.30 -1.97
CA ASP A 93 11.07 0.36 -2.34
C ASP A 93 11.86 -0.81 -1.73
N LEU A 94 11.58 -1.14 -0.47
CA LEU A 94 12.23 -2.24 0.22
C LEU A 94 11.88 -3.59 -0.42
N LEU A 95 10.62 -3.79 -0.81
CA LEU A 95 10.18 -5.01 -1.49
C LEU A 95 10.92 -5.21 -2.81
N VAL A 96 10.99 -4.18 -3.63
CA VAL A 96 11.66 -4.24 -4.93
C VAL A 96 13.15 -4.51 -4.75
N LYS A 97 13.79 -3.81 -3.82
CA LYS A 97 15.21 -4.00 -3.51
C LYS A 97 15.50 -5.43 -3.05
N THR A 98 14.74 -5.92 -2.10
CA THR A 98 14.93 -7.26 -1.53
C THR A 98 14.66 -8.33 -2.57
N PHE A 99 13.62 -8.18 -3.37
CA PHE A 99 13.32 -9.09 -4.47
C PHE A 99 14.48 -9.16 -5.47
N ASN A 100 15.01 -8.01 -5.90
CA ASN A 100 16.11 -7.97 -6.84
C ASN A 100 17.39 -8.58 -6.28
N GLU A 101 17.68 -8.37 -5.00
CA GLU A 101 18.83 -9.00 -4.33
C GLU A 101 18.71 -10.50 -4.26
N ARG A 102 17.52 -11.04 -3.94
CA ARG A 102 17.28 -12.49 -3.89
C ARG A 102 17.33 -13.12 -5.26
N LYS A 103 16.86 -12.41 -6.29
CA LYS A 103 16.89 -12.89 -7.67
C LYS A 103 18.31 -13.08 -8.21
N LYS A 104 19.26 -12.27 -7.74
CA LYS A 104 20.67 -12.36 -8.15
C LYS A 104 21.40 -13.55 -7.54
N ASN A 105 20.86 -14.10 -6.47
CA ASN A 105 21.41 -15.26 -5.78
C ASN A 105 20.70 -16.52 -6.26
#